data_12b7ddff768ba6536a60470715c646e8
#
_entry.id   12b7ddff768ba6536a60470715c646e8
#
_cell.length_a   1.000
_cell.length_b   1.000
_cell.length_c   1.000
_cell.angle_alpha   90.00
_cell.angle_beta   90.00
_cell.angle_gamma   90.00
#
_symmetry.space_group_name_H-M   'P 1'
#
loop_
_entity.id
_entity.type
_entity.pdbx_description
1 polymer ?
#
loop_
_entity_poly.entity_id
_entity_poly.type
_entity_poly.pdbx_seq_one_letter_code
_entity_poly.pdbx_strand_id
1 'polypeptide(L)'
;MKTKNGERRTENGKCWPEVTPKKALGQHFLVDQNIAKKIVDQLSPDMETVIEVGAGTGVLTQYLVQDILDKFYVIEIDKESIAYLKTHFPVLGERLIEGDFLKADLSQYGKQNMAIIGNFPYNISSQIFFQVLKYKEQVVEVVGMVQKEMAERMAAKEGNKTYGILSVLMQAWYDIDYLFTVHENVFNPPPKVKSAVIKMQRNAVTDLGCDEKLFVTIVKQAFNQRRKTMRNSLRPLIGPDIIENEVFNKRPEQLSVQEFIDLTNLVSSSASHDAP
;
A
#
# COMPACT_ATOMS: atom_id res chain seq x y z
N MET A 1 2.70 31.22 20.09
CA MET A 1 2.10 32.51 19.66
C MET A 1 2.22 32.54 18.13
N LYS A 2 1.12 32.65 17.37
CA LYS A 2 1.18 32.76 15.90
C LYS A 2 1.62 34.17 15.50
N THR A 3 2.55 34.29 14.56
CA THR A 3 2.88 35.58 13.93
C THR A 3 1.79 35.93 12.90
N LYS A 4 1.70 37.20 12.50
CA LYS A 4 0.71 37.71 11.50
C LYS A 4 0.80 37.00 10.13
N ASN A 5 1.86 36.23 9.86
CA ASN A 5 2.14 35.54 8.60
C ASN A 5 1.99 34.01 8.69
N GLY A 6 1.37 33.44 9.75
CA GLY A 6 1.13 32.00 9.84
C GLY A 6 2.33 31.15 10.27
N GLU A 7 3.40 31.76 10.75
CA GLU A 7 4.61 31.07 11.19
C GLU A 7 4.53 30.74 12.70
N ARG A 8 4.97 29.55 13.12
CA ARG A 8 5.17 29.22 14.53
C ARG A 8 6.60 29.52 14.96
N ARG A 9 6.77 30.25 16.07
CA ARG A 9 8.08 30.40 16.73
C ARG A 9 8.41 29.14 17.50
N THR A 10 9.57 28.54 17.20
CA THR A 10 10.19 27.52 18.07
C THR A 10 10.92 28.21 19.21
N GLU A 11 11.32 27.46 20.25
CA GLU A 11 12.08 27.96 21.40
C GLU A 11 13.40 28.68 21.04
N ASN A 12 13.91 28.44 19.81
CA ASN A 12 15.13 29.08 19.27
C ASN A 12 14.88 30.26 18.34
N GLY A 13 13.65 30.81 18.28
CA GLY A 13 13.33 32.04 17.55
C GLY A 13 13.36 31.96 16.02
N LYS A 14 13.55 30.77 15.41
CA LYS A 14 13.47 30.58 13.96
C LYS A 14 12.02 30.44 13.53
N CYS A 15 11.61 31.23 12.54
CA CYS A 15 10.32 31.10 11.87
C CYS A 15 10.45 30.14 10.68
N TRP A 16 9.68 29.05 10.68
CA TRP A 16 9.62 28.13 9.57
C TRP A 16 8.25 28.21 8.91
N PRO A 17 8.15 28.07 7.57
CA PRO A 17 6.85 27.96 6.92
C PRO A 17 6.14 26.70 7.44
N GLU A 18 4.94 26.89 7.94
CA GLU A 18 4.09 25.78 8.41
C GLU A 18 3.56 25.06 7.16
N VAL A 19 3.86 23.75 7.01
CA VAL A 19 3.29 22.94 5.93
C VAL A 19 1.78 22.84 6.14
N THR A 20 1.01 23.34 5.18
CA THR A 20 -0.44 23.32 5.25
C THR A 20 -0.98 22.00 4.70
N PRO A 21 -1.70 21.20 5.51
CA PRO A 21 -2.29 19.95 5.03
C PRO A 21 -3.26 20.18 3.87
N LYS A 22 -3.04 19.51 2.75
CA LYS A 22 -3.86 19.63 1.53
C LYS A 22 -4.89 18.54 1.47
N LYS A 23 -6.16 18.88 1.56
CA LYS A 23 -7.27 17.94 1.45
C LYS A 23 -7.26 17.17 0.12
N ALA A 24 -6.88 17.83 -0.97
CA ALA A 24 -6.76 17.21 -2.29
C ALA A 24 -5.72 16.08 -2.34
N LEU A 25 -4.68 16.16 -1.49
CA LEU A 25 -3.65 15.13 -1.34
C LEU A 25 -3.98 14.12 -0.23
N GLY A 26 -5.13 14.26 0.44
CA GLY A 26 -5.52 13.35 1.54
C GLY A 26 -4.59 13.40 2.75
N GLN A 27 -3.93 14.54 2.99
CA GLN A 27 -2.90 14.69 4.02
C GLN A 27 -3.49 14.78 5.42
N HIS A 28 -3.02 13.91 6.30
CA HIS A 28 -3.21 13.91 7.75
C HIS A 28 -1.84 13.65 8.37
N PHE A 29 -1.16 14.68 8.84
CA PHE A 29 0.19 14.54 9.37
C PHE A 29 0.14 13.86 10.73
N LEU A 30 0.84 12.74 10.87
CA LEU A 30 1.07 12.11 12.17
C LEU A 30 1.93 13.06 13.02
N VAL A 31 1.52 13.29 14.28
CA VAL A 31 2.25 14.18 15.21
C VAL A 31 2.78 13.44 16.44
N ASP A 32 2.33 12.21 16.68
CA ASP A 32 2.76 11.38 17.80
C ASP A 32 4.09 10.67 17.48
N GLN A 33 5.13 11.05 18.22
CA GLN A 33 6.48 10.53 18.04
C GLN A 33 6.62 9.06 18.44
N ASN A 34 5.85 8.61 19.45
CA ASN A 34 5.88 7.20 19.88
C ASN A 34 5.28 6.29 18.81
N ILE A 35 4.18 6.72 18.18
CA ILE A 35 3.58 6.00 17.06
C ILE A 35 4.55 5.99 15.87
N ALA A 36 5.18 7.13 15.54
CA ALA A 36 6.15 7.24 14.46
C ALA A 36 7.31 6.25 14.66
N LYS A 37 7.92 6.26 15.85
CA LYS A 37 9.00 5.32 16.18
C LYS A 37 8.53 3.87 16.11
N LYS A 38 7.34 3.56 16.65
CA LYS A 38 6.78 2.21 16.61
C LYS A 38 6.55 1.71 15.18
N ILE A 39 6.24 2.60 14.22
CA ILE A 39 6.13 2.25 12.79
C ILE A 39 7.51 1.93 12.21
N VAL A 40 8.49 2.80 12.45
CA VAL A 40 9.87 2.60 11.95
C VAL A 40 10.49 1.32 12.49
N ASP A 41 10.26 1.00 13.77
CA ASP A 41 10.76 -0.21 14.43
C ASP A 41 10.18 -1.53 13.85
N GLN A 42 9.19 -1.45 12.94
CA GLN A 42 8.68 -2.63 12.24
C GLN A 42 9.51 -2.99 11.00
N LEU A 43 10.37 -2.09 10.51
CA LEU A 43 11.23 -2.40 9.37
C LEU A 43 12.23 -3.51 9.73
N SER A 44 12.40 -4.44 8.79
CA SER A 44 13.43 -5.46 8.89
C SER A 44 14.82 -4.84 8.65
N PRO A 45 15.84 -5.25 9.39
CA PRO A 45 17.17 -4.59 9.36
C PRO A 45 17.97 -4.87 8.09
N ASP A 46 17.66 -5.93 7.36
CA ASP A 46 18.37 -6.45 6.20
C ASP A 46 17.92 -5.86 4.87
N MET A 47 17.09 -4.81 4.88
CA MET A 47 16.68 -4.12 3.66
C MET A 47 17.86 -3.40 3.00
N GLU A 48 18.01 -3.58 1.68
CA GLU A 48 19.05 -2.90 0.88
C GLU A 48 18.62 -1.50 0.46
N THR A 49 17.32 -1.29 0.32
CA THR A 49 16.72 0.02 -0.02
C THR A 49 15.46 0.22 0.79
N VAL A 50 15.27 1.41 1.35
CA VAL A 50 14.04 1.82 2.03
C VAL A 50 13.52 3.09 1.39
N ILE A 51 12.26 3.10 0.97
CA ILE A 51 11.61 4.27 0.37
C ILE A 51 10.45 4.71 1.27
N GLU A 52 10.51 5.92 1.79
CA GLU A 52 9.39 6.58 2.46
C GLU A 52 8.50 7.27 1.43
N VAL A 53 7.20 6.98 1.46
CA VAL A 53 6.21 7.56 0.55
C VAL A 53 5.41 8.64 1.27
N GLY A 54 5.56 9.90 0.82
CA GLY A 54 4.81 11.02 1.36
C GLY A 54 5.25 11.39 2.78
N ALA A 55 6.51 11.78 2.95
CA ALA A 55 7.11 12.08 4.25
C ALA A 55 6.48 13.28 4.99
N GLY A 56 5.82 14.18 4.24
CA GLY A 56 5.15 15.34 4.80
C GLY A 56 6.09 16.25 5.59
N THR A 57 5.93 16.29 6.92
CA THR A 57 6.80 17.05 7.83
C THR A 57 7.96 16.20 8.40
N GLY A 58 8.20 15.00 7.87
CA GLY A 58 9.36 14.18 8.23
C GLY A 58 9.25 13.44 9.55
N VAL A 59 8.02 13.11 9.99
CA VAL A 59 7.81 12.46 11.30
C VAL A 59 8.41 11.05 11.37
N LEU A 60 8.45 10.28 10.29
CA LEU A 60 9.16 9.01 10.19
C LEU A 60 10.62 9.26 9.76
N THR A 61 10.81 10.16 8.79
CA THR A 61 12.11 10.54 8.23
C THR A 61 13.16 10.81 9.30
N GLN A 62 12.80 11.51 10.40
CA GLN A 62 13.75 11.87 11.47
C GLN A 62 14.42 10.67 12.13
N TYR A 63 13.78 9.51 12.17
CA TYR A 63 14.37 8.27 12.69
C TYR A 63 15.16 7.55 11.60
N LEU A 64 14.60 7.48 10.39
CA LEU A 64 15.21 6.76 9.25
C LEU A 64 16.53 7.37 8.81
N VAL A 65 16.67 8.70 8.82
CA VAL A 65 17.96 9.36 8.47
C VAL A 65 19.06 9.11 9.50
N GLN A 66 18.71 8.76 10.74
CA GLN A 66 19.71 8.46 11.77
C GLN A 66 20.29 7.05 11.62
N ASP A 67 19.44 6.09 11.25
CA ASP A 67 19.78 4.68 11.30
C ASP A 67 20.20 4.11 9.93
N ILE A 68 19.61 4.61 8.82
CA ILE A 68 19.75 3.96 7.51
C ILE A 68 19.91 4.94 6.34
N LEU A 69 20.46 6.14 6.56
CA LEU A 69 20.55 7.19 5.54
C LEU A 69 21.17 6.74 4.22
N ASP A 70 22.16 5.87 4.23
CA ASP A 70 22.90 5.39 3.05
C ASP A 70 22.03 4.58 2.07
N LYS A 71 20.95 3.96 2.56
CA LYS A 71 19.99 3.15 1.78
C LYS A 71 18.57 3.71 1.78
N PHE A 72 18.37 4.94 2.29
CA PHE A 72 17.07 5.55 2.48
C PHE A 72 16.77 6.62 1.43
N TYR A 73 15.57 6.57 0.86
CA TYR A 73 15.03 7.55 -0.08
C TYR A 73 13.66 8.03 0.39
N VAL A 74 13.33 9.26 0.03
CA VAL A 74 12.00 9.87 0.25
C VAL A 74 11.42 10.25 -1.10
N ILE A 75 10.18 9.83 -1.39
CA ILE A 75 9.43 10.29 -2.56
C ILE A 75 8.26 11.15 -2.07
N GLU A 76 8.29 12.44 -2.40
CA GLU A 76 7.29 13.42 -1.97
C GLU A 76 6.81 14.26 -3.16
N ILE A 77 5.49 14.48 -3.26
CA ILE A 77 4.86 15.23 -4.34
C ILE A 77 4.50 16.67 -3.93
N ASP A 78 4.29 16.90 -2.63
CA ASP A 78 3.87 18.19 -2.14
C ASP A 78 5.04 19.18 -2.03
N LYS A 79 4.97 20.28 -2.80
CA LYS A 79 6.02 21.30 -2.85
C LYS A 79 6.31 21.95 -1.50
N GLU A 80 5.30 22.13 -0.63
CA GLU A 80 5.50 22.71 0.71
C GLU A 80 6.25 21.72 1.60
N SER A 81 5.84 20.42 1.56
CA SER A 81 6.55 19.35 2.27
C SER A 81 7.98 19.20 1.78
N ILE A 82 8.22 19.25 0.46
CA ILE A 82 9.56 19.21 -0.14
C ILE A 82 10.44 20.36 0.39
N ALA A 83 9.92 21.60 0.38
CA ALA A 83 10.65 22.76 0.88
C ALA A 83 10.98 22.63 2.37
N TYR A 84 10.03 22.11 3.16
CA TYR A 84 10.21 21.80 4.56
C TYR A 84 11.30 20.76 4.77
N LEU A 85 11.25 19.64 4.06
CA LEU A 85 12.23 18.54 4.16
C LEU A 85 13.63 19.01 3.77
N LYS A 86 13.80 19.78 2.71
CA LYS A 86 15.10 20.38 2.32
C LYS A 86 15.71 21.22 3.42
N THR A 87 14.89 21.92 4.18
CA THR A 87 15.33 22.82 5.23
C THR A 87 15.67 22.07 6.53
N HIS A 88 14.84 21.08 6.91
CA HIS A 88 14.97 20.38 8.20
C HIS A 88 15.80 19.10 8.12
N PHE A 89 15.86 18.50 6.93
CA PHE A 89 16.61 17.26 6.65
C PHE A 89 17.55 17.45 5.45
N PRO A 90 18.46 18.45 5.47
CA PRO A 90 19.38 18.72 4.35
C PRO A 90 20.30 17.53 4.03
N VAL A 91 20.48 16.61 4.99
CA VAL A 91 21.25 15.38 4.84
C VAL A 91 20.66 14.43 3.79
N LEU A 92 19.36 14.55 3.47
CA LEU A 92 18.73 13.77 2.40
C LEU A 92 19.36 14.09 1.03
N GLY A 93 19.69 15.34 0.74
CA GLY A 93 20.30 15.72 -0.54
C GLY A 93 19.50 15.19 -1.73
N GLU A 94 20.18 14.44 -2.61
CA GLU A 94 19.60 13.80 -3.79
C GLU A 94 18.69 12.60 -3.47
N ARG A 95 18.64 12.15 -2.24
CA ARG A 95 17.74 11.08 -1.77
C ARG A 95 16.31 11.55 -1.54
N LEU A 96 16.06 12.87 -1.54
CA LEU A 96 14.73 13.46 -1.58
C LEU A 96 14.29 13.61 -3.04
N ILE A 97 13.44 12.72 -3.48
CA ILE A 97 12.91 12.65 -4.83
C ILE A 97 11.59 13.45 -4.89
N GLU A 98 11.60 14.51 -5.69
CA GLU A 98 10.41 15.33 -5.94
C GLU A 98 9.56 14.69 -7.03
N GLY A 99 8.47 14.00 -6.63
CA GLY A 99 7.65 13.31 -7.62
C GLY A 99 6.48 12.52 -7.06
N ASP A 100 5.73 11.95 -8.00
CA ASP A 100 4.58 11.10 -7.73
C ASP A 100 5.04 9.65 -7.62
N PHE A 101 4.90 9.05 -6.44
CA PHE A 101 5.24 7.65 -6.19
C PHE A 101 4.54 6.69 -7.17
N LEU A 102 3.30 7.00 -7.56
CA LEU A 102 2.52 6.15 -8.46
C LEU A 102 3.10 6.10 -9.89
N LYS A 103 3.96 7.07 -10.24
CA LYS A 103 4.64 7.17 -11.55
C LYS A 103 6.12 6.84 -11.45
N ALA A 104 6.66 6.69 -10.25
CA ALA A 104 8.07 6.41 -10.04
C ALA A 104 8.45 5.03 -10.61
N ASP A 105 9.60 4.98 -11.25
CA ASP A 105 10.23 3.72 -11.61
C ASP A 105 11.09 3.26 -10.43
N LEU A 106 10.58 2.30 -9.65
CA LEU A 106 11.25 1.83 -8.44
C LEU A 106 12.54 1.05 -8.75
N SER A 107 12.71 0.54 -9.96
CA SER A 107 13.92 -0.19 -10.37
C SER A 107 15.19 0.66 -10.34
N GLN A 108 15.05 1.98 -10.34
CA GLN A 108 16.17 2.93 -10.26
C GLN A 108 16.80 3.01 -8.86
N TYR A 109 16.07 2.63 -7.80
CA TYR A 109 16.52 2.77 -6.40
C TYR A 109 17.11 1.50 -5.82
N GLY A 110 16.82 0.34 -6.41
CA GLY A 110 17.36 -0.94 -5.97
C GLY A 110 16.82 -2.10 -6.80
N LYS A 111 17.56 -3.21 -6.83
CA LYS A 111 17.19 -4.39 -7.63
C LYS A 111 16.46 -5.45 -6.81
N GLN A 112 16.66 -5.48 -5.50
CA GLN A 112 16.10 -6.48 -4.58
C GLN A 112 16.04 -5.93 -3.15
N ASN A 113 15.40 -6.64 -2.25
CA ASN A 113 15.31 -6.34 -0.81
C ASN A 113 14.91 -4.88 -0.51
N MET A 114 13.91 -4.38 -1.23
CA MET A 114 13.38 -3.03 -1.06
C MET A 114 12.22 -3.05 -0.06
N ALA A 115 12.21 -2.11 0.89
CA ALA A 115 11.07 -1.83 1.74
C ALA A 115 10.42 -0.51 1.37
N ILE A 116 9.08 -0.48 1.45
CA ILE A 116 8.28 0.74 1.35
C ILE A 116 7.69 1.06 2.72
N ILE A 117 7.88 2.30 3.18
CA ILE A 117 7.31 2.76 4.46
C ILE A 117 6.56 4.06 4.28
N GLY A 118 5.54 4.31 5.11
CA GLY A 118 4.89 5.62 5.13
C GLY A 118 3.59 5.69 5.91
N ASN A 119 3.21 6.93 6.20
CA ASN A 119 1.84 7.30 6.55
C ASN A 119 1.10 7.56 5.23
N PHE A 120 0.55 6.52 4.61
CA PHE A 120 0.03 6.61 3.24
C PHE A 120 -1.21 7.50 3.14
N PRO A 121 -1.24 8.45 2.17
CA PRO A 121 -2.43 9.26 1.93
C PRO A 121 -3.65 8.38 1.61
N TYR A 122 -4.77 8.61 2.29
CA TYR A 122 -5.94 7.72 2.23
C TYR A 122 -6.56 7.62 0.84
N ASN A 123 -6.54 8.71 0.08
CA ASN A 123 -7.13 8.78 -1.26
C ASN A 123 -6.39 7.96 -2.32
N ILE A 124 -5.11 7.62 -2.09
CA ILE A 124 -4.28 6.85 -3.03
C ILE A 124 -3.74 5.55 -2.44
N SER A 125 -4.10 5.20 -1.20
CA SER A 125 -3.51 4.03 -0.52
C SER A 125 -3.64 2.74 -1.34
N SER A 126 -4.80 2.47 -1.97
CA SER A 126 -4.96 1.29 -2.84
C SER A 126 -4.04 1.32 -4.06
N GLN A 127 -3.80 2.49 -4.62
CA GLN A 127 -2.92 2.66 -5.79
C GLN A 127 -1.45 2.43 -5.41
N ILE A 128 -1.04 2.82 -4.18
CA ILE A 128 0.29 2.52 -3.63
C ILE A 128 0.50 1.01 -3.60
N PHE A 129 -0.46 0.22 -3.12
CA PHE A 129 -0.35 -1.24 -3.10
C PHE A 129 -0.33 -1.86 -4.51
N PHE A 130 -1.06 -1.31 -5.47
CA PHE A 130 -0.93 -1.75 -6.87
C PHE A 130 0.43 -1.41 -7.47
N GLN A 131 1.04 -0.29 -7.08
CA GLN A 131 2.42 0.03 -7.47
C GLN A 131 3.41 -0.95 -6.83
N VAL A 132 3.22 -1.31 -5.56
CA VAL A 132 4.00 -2.38 -4.89
C VAL A 132 3.91 -3.69 -5.66
N LEU A 133 2.71 -4.13 -6.04
CA LEU A 133 2.52 -5.36 -6.83
C LEU A 133 3.25 -5.33 -8.17
N LYS A 134 3.29 -4.18 -8.83
CA LYS A 134 4.03 -4.02 -10.10
C LYS A 134 5.53 -4.30 -9.91
N TYR A 135 6.06 -3.99 -8.74
CA TYR A 135 7.48 -4.17 -8.39
C TYR A 135 7.69 -5.28 -7.33
N LYS A 136 6.80 -6.28 -7.27
CA LYS A 136 6.81 -7.36 -6.28
C LYS A 136 8.10 -8.17 -6.21
N GLU A 137 8.88 -8.21 -7.31
CA GLU A 137 10.17 -8.88 -7.35
C GLU A 137 11.28 -8.10 -6.62
N GLN A 138 11.07 -6.80 -6.41
CA GLN A 138 12.03 -5.91 -5.74
C GLN A 138 11.56 -5.51 -4.37
N VAL A 139 10.24 -5.22 -4.23
CA VAL A 139 9.63 -4.79 -2.97
C VAL A 139 9.28 -6.02 -2.15
N VAL A 140 10.09 -6.31 -1.14
CA VAL A 140 9.90 -7.49 -0.28
C VAL A 140 9.19 -7.16 1.03
N GLU A 141 9.14 -5.89 1.42
CA GLU A 141 8.48 -5.47 2.66
C GLU A 141 7.73 -4.14 2.47
N VAL A 142 6.59 -4.03 3.13
CA VAL A 142 5.85 -2.76 3.26
C VAL A 142 5.43 -2.58 4.70
N VAL A 143 5.77 -1.43 5.29
CA VAL A 143 5.26 -1.00 6.60
C VAL A 143 4.44 0.27 6.39
N GLY A 144 3.12 0.13 6.42
CA GLY A 144 2.24 1.23 6.04
C GLY A 144 1.15 1.53 7.05
N MET A 145 0.90 2.81 7.29
CA MET A 145 -0.28 3.26 7.99
C MET A 145 -1.34 3.67 6.98
N VAL A 146 -2.53 3.07 7.09
CA VAL A 146 -3.68 3.28 6.20
C VAL A 146 -4.96 3.45 7.02
N GLN A 147 -6.10 3.73 6.36
CA GLN A 147 -7.40 3.66 7.03
C GLN A 147 -7.63 2.27 7.62
N LYS A 148 -8.17 2.20 8.84
CA LYS A 148 -8.42 0.94 9.56
C LYS A 148 -9.21 -0.07 8.73
N GLU A 149 -10.28 0.37 8.06
CA GLU A 149 -11.09 -0.51 7.19
C GLU A 149 -10.27 -1.12 6.05
N MET A 150 -9.32 -0.36 5.48
CA MET A 150 -8.43 -0.86 4.44
C MET A 150 -7.46 -1.91 4.98
N ALA A 151 -6.86 -1.66 6.14
CA ALA A 151 -5.99 -2.63 6.81
C ALA A 151 -6.73 -3.93 7.12
N GLU A 152 -7.93 -3.83 7.69
CA GLU A 152 -8.81 -4.98 7.98
C GLU A 152 -9.16 -5.76 6.71
N ARG A 153 -9.43 -5.04 5.60
CA ARG A 153 -9.71 -5.65 4.30
C ARG A 153 -8.50 -6.41 3.76
N MET A 154 -7.32 -5.81 3.82
CA MET A 154 -6.11 -6.43 3.28
C MET A 154 -5.70 -7.70 4.06
N ALA A 155 -5.87 -7.68 5.38
CA ALA A 155 -5.56 -8.82 6.26
C ALA A 155 -6.72 -9.84 6.40
N ALA A 156 -7.90 -9.55 5.80
CA ALA A 156 -9.05 -10.45 5.90
C ALA A 156 -8.81 -11.77 5.19
N LYS A 157 -9.31 -12.87 5.77
CA LYS A 157 -9.36 -14.19 5.14
C LYS A 157 -10.69 -14.39 4.42
N GLU A 158 -10.74 -15.37 3.55
CA GLU A 158 -11.97 -15.81 2.87
C GLU A 158 -13.11 -16.08 3.86
N GLY A 159 -14.34 -15.95 3.40
CA GLY A 159 -15.55 -16.06 4.23
C GLY A 159 -15.90 -14.78 5.00
N ASN A 160 -15.00 -13.79 5.06
CA ASN A 160 -15.23 -12.54 5.76
C ASN A 160 -15.88 -11.48 4.84
N LYS A 161 -16.75 -10.64 5.42
CA LYS A 161 -17.38 -9.52 4.68
C LYS A 161 -16.39 -8.48 4.17
N THR A 162 -15.24 -8.31 4.84
CA THR A 162 -14.20 -7.35 4.46
C THR A 162 -13.26 -7.89 3.38
N TYR A 163 -13.20 -9.23 3.18
CA TYR A 163 -12.39 -9.86 2.15
C TYR A 163 -12.79 -9.37 0.74
N GLY A 164 -11.81 -9.01 -0.08
CA GLY A 164 -12.07 -8.36 -1.36
C GLY A 164 -10.87 -8.38 -2.31
N ILE A 165 -10.92 -7.56 -3.36
CA ILE A 165 -9.88 -7.51 -4.41
C ILE A 165 -8.48 -7.37 -3.82
N LEU A 166 -8.27 -6.41 -2.90
CA LEU A 166 -6.95 -6.18 -2.30
C LEU A 166 -6.51 -7.36 -1.42
N SER A 167 -7.46 -8.03 -0.73
CA SER A 167 -7.13 -9.23 0.06
C SER A 167 -6.52 -10.29 -0.86
N VAL A 168 -7.22 -10.67 -1.93
CA VAL A 168 -6.77 -11.73 -2.85
C VAL A 168 -5.48 -11.35 -3.55
N LEU A 169 -5.43 -10.17 -4.17
CA LEU A 169 -4.27 -9.79 -4.98
C LEU A 169 -3.00 -9.58 -4.16
N MET A 170 -3.12 -9.04 -2.93
CA MET A 170 -1.94 -8.87 -2.07
C MET A 170 -1.51 -10.18 -1.43
N GLN A 171 -2.45 -10.97 -0.89
CA GLN A 171 -2.13 -12.24 -0.22
C GLN A 171 -1.63 -13.32 -1.19
N ALA A 172 -1.85 -13.17 -2.49
CA ALA A 172 -1.21 -14.02 -3.49
C ALA A 172 0.32 -13.94 -3.46
N TRP A 173 0.88 -12.81 -3.00
CA TRP A 173 2.30 -12.52 -3.05
C TRP A 173 2.92 -12.12 -1.72
N TYR A 174 2.12 -11.74 -0.71
CA TYR A 174 2.57 -11.22 0.57
C TYR A 174 1.80 -11.84 1.72
N ASP A 175 2.50 -12.11 2.80
CA ASP A 175 1.90 -12.31 4.11
C ASP A 175 1.59 -10.93 4.70
N ILE A 176 0.41 -10.77 5.28
CA ILE A 176 -0.09 -9.45 5.73
C ILE A 176 -0.49 -9.51 7.18
N ASP A 177 0.20 -8.73 8.01
CA ASP A 177 -0.07 -8.59 9.44
C ASP A 177 -0.74 -7.24 9.74
N TYR A 178 -1.87 -7.29 10.44
CA TYR A 178 -2.48 -6.14 11.08
C TYR A 178 -1.80 -5.90 12.42
N LEU A 179 -0.92 -4.89 12.51
CA LEU A 179 -0.07 -4.70 13.68
C LEU A 179 -0.82 -4.03 14.83
N PHE A 180 -1.37 -2.83 14.60
CA PHE A 180 -2.10 -2.08 15.62
C PHE A 180 -2.96 -0.98 15.03
N THR A 181 -4.00 -0.61 15.80
CA THR A 181 -4.89 0.52 15.50
C THR A 181 -4.27 1.84 15.98
N VAL A 182 -4.47 2.92 15.21
CA VAL A 182 -4.05 4.29 15.52
C VAL A 182 -5.27 5.19 15.57
N HIS A 183 -5.41 5.95 16.68
CA HIS A 183 -6.52 6.85 16.87
C HIS A 183 -6.34 8.16 16.09
N GLU A 184 -7.46 8.77 15.72
CA GLU A 184 -7.52 9.99 14.92
C GLU A 184 -6.89 11.23 15.59
N ASN A 185 -6.84 11.27 16.93
CA ASN A 185 -6.33 12.40 17.71
C ASN A 185 -4.80 12.60 17.63
N VAL A 186 -4.07 11.64 17.08
CA VAL A 186 -2.60 11.73 16.88
C VAL A 186 -2.21 12.34 15.54
N PHE A 187 -3.19 12.87 14.80
CA PHE A 187 -2.99 13.51 13.50
C PHE A 187 -3.37 14.99 13.50
N ASN A 188 -2.75 15.75 12.61
CA ASN A 188 -3.11 17.14 12.33
C ASN A 188 -3.27 17.37 10.80
N PRO A 189 -4.49 17.68 10.29
CA PRO A 189 -5.77 17.61 11.00
C PRO A 189 -6.17 16.16 11.30
N PRO A 190 -7.00 15.92 12.33
CA PRO A 190 -7.48 14.58 12.63
C PRO A 190 -8.37 14.07 11.49
N PRO A 191 -8.19 12.81 11.03
CA PRO A 191 -9.11 12.18 10.09
C PRO A 191 -10.46 11.86 10.75
N LYS A 192 -11.46 11.57 9.93
CA LYS A 192 -12.80 11.16 10.43
C LYS A 192 -12.87 9.69 10.85
N VAL A 193 -11.85 8.92 10.55
CA VAL A 193 -11.79 7.46 10.77
C VAL A 193 -10.46 7.10 11.41
N LYS A 194 -10.44 5.99 12.15
CA LYS A 194 -9.21 5.42 12.69
C LYS A 194 -8.30 4.93 11.58
N SER A 195 -7.02 4.92 11.88
CA SER A 195 -5.98 4.31 11.05
C SER A 195 -5.56 2.95 11.63
N ALA A 196 -4.80 2.22 10.88
CA ALA A 196 -4.07 1.06 11.36
C ALA A 196 -2.73 0.94 10.63
N VAL A 197 -1.77 0.32 11.29
CA VAL A 197 -0.48 -0.03 10.72
C VAL A 197 -0.53 -1.51 10.32
N ILE A 198 -0.10 -1.78 9.09
CA ILE A 198 0.10 -3.13 8.56
C ILE A 198 1.56 -3.33 8.22
N LYS A 199 1.99 -4.59 8.30
CA LYS A 199 3.23 -5.08 7.72
C LYS A 199 2.89 -6.10 6.65
N MET A 200 3.52 -5.96 5.50
CA MET A 200 3.45 -6.94 4.42
C MET A 200 4.86 -7.45 4.17
N GLN A 201 5.02 -8.75 4.07
CA GLN A 201 6.29 -9.41 3.75
C GLN A 201 6.09 -10.33 2.55
N ARG A 202 7.02 -10.27 1.60
CA ARG A 202 7.00 -11.13 0.42
C ARG A 202 6.99 -12.59 0.88
N ASN A 203 5.98 -13.36 0.45
CA ASN A 203 5.90 -14.79 0.75
C ASN A 203 6.80 -15.61 -0.20
N ALA A 204 6.83 -16.93 -0.03
CA ALA A 204 7.68 -17.82 -0.81
C ALA A 204 7.18 -18.09 -2.25
N VAL A 205 6.05 -17.52 -2.65
CA VAL A 205 5.48 -17.73 -4.00
C VAL A 205 6.29 -16.96 -5.02
N THR A 206 6.96 -17.65 -5.93
CA THR A 206 7.72 -17.07 -7.05
C THR A 206 6.94 -17.07 -8.35
N ASP A 207 5.98 -17.99 -8.49
CA ASP A 207 5.08 -18.15 -9.62
C ASP A 207 3.72 -18.60 -9.09
N LEU A 208 2.62 -17.98 -9.54
CA LEU A 208 1.27 -18.39 -9.16
C LEU A 208 0.85 -19.71 -9.82
N GLY A 209 1.56 -20.17 -10.85
CA GLY A 209 1.17 -21.33 -11.62
C GLY A 209 -0.07 -21.10 -12.49
N CYS A 210 -0.38 -19.83 -12.82
CA CYS A 210 -1.48 -19.44 -13.70
C CYS A 210 -1.13 -18.12 -14.45
N ASP A 211 -1.94 -17.77 -15.45
CA ASP A 211 -1.83 -16.45 -16.10
C ASP A 211 -2.18 -15.33 -15.11
N GLU A 212 -1.18 -14.55 -14.67
CA GLU A 212 -1.36 -13.46 -13.71
C GLU A 212 -2.33 -12.37 -14.19
N LYS A 213 -2.35 -12.08 -15.50
CA LYS A 213 -3.26 -11.06 -16.06
C LYS A 213 -4.70 -11.54 -16.00
N LEU A 214 -4.92 -12.80 -16.36
CA LEU A 214 -6.23 -13.43 -16.27
C LEU A 214 -6.67 -13.55 -14.81
N PHE A 215 -5.77 -13.94 -13.89
CA PHE A 215 -6.04 -13.98 -12.45
C PHE A 215 -6.53 -12.63 -11.92
N VAL A 216 -5.81 -11.53 -12.22
CA VAL A 216 -6.23 -10.18 -11.82
C VAL A 216 -7.59 -9.81 -12.42
N THR A 217 -7.85 -10.21 -13.68
CA THR A 217 -9.11 -9.95 -14.38
C THR A 217 -10.26 -10.69 -13.72
N ILE A 218 -10.10 -11.99 -13.44
CA ILE A 218 -11.10 -12.83 -12.76
C ILE A 218 -11.42 -12.27 -11.37
N VAL A 219 -10.40 -11.96 -10.56
CA VAL A 219 -10.59 -11.41 -9.21
C VAL A 219 -11.38 -10.09 -9.27
N LYS A 220 -10.98 -9.15 -10.13
CA LYS A 220 -11.68 -7.87 -10.28
C LYS A 220 -13.11 -8.05 -10.76
N GLN A 221 -13.32 -8.88 -11.79
CA GLN A 221 -14.65 -9.15 -12.35
C GLN A 221 -15.58 -9.79 -11.30
N ALA A 222 -15.08 -10.75 -10.54
CA ALA A 222 -15.85 -11.43 -9.49
C ALA A 222 -16.29 -10.45 -8.40
N PHE A 223 -15.38 -9.66 -7.84
CA PHE A 223 -15.70 -8.74 -6.75
C PHE A 223 -16.47 -7.48 -7.19
N ASN A 224 -16.39 -7.07 -8.46
CA ASN A 224 -17.26 -6.01 -9.00
C ASN A 224 -18.75 -6.39 -8.94
N GLN A 225 -19.05 -7.68 -8.93
CA GLN A 225 -20.41 -8.23 -8.79
C GLN A 225 -20.53 -9.09 -7.52
N ARG A 226 -19.93 -8.67 -6.43
CA ARG A 226 -19.77 -9.41 -5.16
C ARG A 226 -21.01 -10.15 -4.66
N ARG A 227 -22.21 -9.60 -4.86
CA ARG A 227 -23.47 -10.22 -4.42
C ARG A 227 -23.94 -11.38 -5.29
N LYS A 228 -23.30 -11.61 -6.45
CA LYS A 228 -23.62 -12.71 -7.38
C LYS A 228 -22.68 -13.87 -7.19
N THR A 229 -23.10 -15.05 -7.61
CA THR A 229 -22.23 -16.22 -7.71
C THR A 229 -21.20 -16.05 -8.83
N MET A 230 -20.12 -16.81 -8.78
CA MET A 230 -19.05 -16.81 -9.79
C MET A 230 -19.62 -17.12 -11.19
N ARG A 231 -20.59 -18.02 -11.30
CA ARG A 231 -21.32 -18.33 -12.55
C ARG A 231 -21.87 -17.05 -13.23
N ASN A 232 -22.46 -16.17 -12.45
CA ASN A 232 -23.05 -14.94 -12.97
C ASN A 232 -22.04 -13.82 -13.20
N SER A 233 -21.08 -13.68 -12.31
CA SER A 233 -20.08 -12.59 -12.40
C SER A 233 -19.04 -12.85 -13.47
N LEU A 234 -18.68 -14.11 -13.74
CA LEU A 234 -17.68 -14.49 -14.73
C LEU A 234 -18.28 -14.99 -16.06
N ARG A 235 -19.60 -14.94 -16.23
CA ARG A 235 -20.28 -15.42 -17.44
C ARG A 235 -19.61 -15.02 -18.77
N PRO A 236 -19.07 -13.80 -18.93
CA PRO A 236 -18.36 -13.42 -20.16
C PRO A 236 -17.02 -14.13 -20.39
N LEU A 237 -16.47 -14.80 -19.37
CA LEU A 237 -15.15 -15.41 -19.39
C LEU A 237 -15.20 -16.95 -19.35
N ILE A 238 -16.37 -17.56 -19.18
CA ILE A 238 -16.53 -19.02 -18.99
C ILE A 238 -17.31 -19.63 -20.13
N GLY A 239 -16.77 -20.73 -20.65
CA GLY A 239 -17.45 -21.55 -21.66
C GLY A 239 -18.54 -22.45 -21.07
N PRO A 240 -19.40 -23.06 -21.93
CA PRO A 240 -20.48 -23.96 -21.49
C PRO A 240 -19.95 -25.27 -20.87
N ASP A 241 -18.77 -25.71 -21.23
CA ASP A 241 -18.12 -26.96 -20.83
C ASP A 241 -17.69 -26.94 -19.35
N ILE A 242 -17.33 -25.78 -18.80
CA ILE A 242 -16.86 -25.65 -17.41
C ILE A 242 -17.91 -25.07 -16.45
N ILE A 243 -19.01 -24.52 -16.96
CA ILE A 243 -20.00 -23.78 -16.17
C ILE A 243 -20.65 -24.63 -15.06
N GLU A 244 -20.67 -25.94 -15.20
CA GLU A 244 -21.26 -26.87 -14.23
C GLU A 244 -20.30 -27.19 -13.06
N ASN A 245 -19.05 -26.73 -13.08
CA ASN A 245 -18.14 -26.92 -11.95
C ASN A 245 -18.69 -26.21 -10.70
N GLU A 246 -18.64 -26.89 -9.56
CA GLU A 246 -19.19 -26.41 -8.29
C GLU A 246 -18.64 -25.06 -7.83
N VAL A 247 -17.40 -24.73 -8.19
CA VAL A 247 -16.76 -23.45 -7.85
C VAL A 247 -17.60 -22.25 -8.32
N PHE A 248 -18.33 -22.39 -9.44
CA PHE A 248 -19.18 -21.35 -9.99
C PHE A 248 -20.47 -21.07 -9.19
N ASN A 249 -20.82 -21.95 -8.24
CA ASN A 249 -21.95 -21.72 -7.32
C ASN A 249 -21.54 -20.87 -6.11
N LYS A 250 -20.25 -20.75 -5.82
CA LYS A 250 -19.73 -19.90 -4.74
C LYS A 250 -19.84 -18.40 -5.09
N ARG A 251 -19.78 -17.57 -4.06
CA ARG A 251 -19.56 -16.12 -4.18
C ARG A 251 -18.07 -15.81 -4.05
N PRO A 252 -17.57 -14.69 -4.60
CA PRO A 252 -16.15 -14.38 -4.60
C PRO A 252 -15.52 -14.32 -3.21
N GLU A 253 -16.24 -13.85 -2.19
CA GLU A 253 -15.71 -13.81 -0.82
C GLU A 253 -15.53 -15.19 -0.17
N GLN A 254 -16.06 -16.24 -0.76
CA GLN A 254 -15.96 -17.61 -0.27
C GLN A 254 -14.74 -18.36 -0.84
N LEU A 255 -14.07 -17.79 -1.83
CA LEU A 255 -12.90 -18.39 -2.47
C LEU A 255 -11.62 -17.92 -1.79
N SER A 256 -10.76 -18.87 -1.44
CA SER A 256 -9.38 -18.60 -1.05
C SER A 256 -8.55 -18.12 -2.24
N VAL A 257 -7.35 -17.60 -1.98
CA VAL A 257 -6.39 -17.23 -3.04
C VAL A 257 -6.10 -18.42 -3.95
N GLN A 258 -5.88 -19.61 -3.37
CA GLN A 258 -5.60 -20.82 -4.14
C GLN A 258 -6.78 -21.19 -5.04
N GLU A 259 -8.01 -21.11 -4.55
CA GLU A 259 -9.19 -21.40 -5.37
C GLU A 259 -9.36 -20.39 -6.51
N PHE A 260 -8.93 -19.14 -6.36
CA PHE A 260 -8.87 -18.17 -7.47
C PHE A 260 -7.80 -18.53 -8.49
N ILE A 261 -6.65 -19.07 -8.07
CA ILE A 261 -5.59 -19.57 -8.96
C ILE A 261 -6.11 -20.78 -9.76
N ASP A 262 -6.70 -21.77 -9.07
CA ASP A 262 -7.26 -22.97 -9.69
C ASP A 262 -8.38 -22.61 -10.69
N LEU A 263 -9.24 -21.68 -10.32
CA LEU A 263 -10.28 -21.15 -11.20
C LEU A 263 -9.69 -20.44 -12.44
N THR A 264 -8.59 -19.73 -12.29
CA THR A 264 -7.91 -19.09 -13.40
C THR A 264 -7.40 -20.12 -14.41
N ASN A 265 -6.80 -21.19 -13.92
CA ASN A 265 -6.34 -22.30 -14.75
C ASN A 265 -7.51 -23.02 -15.46
N LEU A 266 -8.62 -23.23 -14.76
CA LEU A 266 -9.84 -23.82 -15.33
C LEU A 266 -10.40 -22.96 -16.49
N VAL A 267 -10.45 -21.65 -16.30
CA VAL A 267 -10.95 -20.71 -17.36
C VAL A 267 -9.96 -20.65 -18.53
N SER A 268 -8.65 -20.66 -18.26
CA SER A 268 -7.63 -20.61 -19.31
C SER A 268 -7.66 -21.86 -20.21
N SER A 269 -7.85 -23.05 -19.60
CA SER A 269 -7.89 -24.32 -20.36
C SER A 269 -9.14 -24.44 -21.24
N SER A 270 -10.29 -23.94 -20.80
CA SER A 270 -11.50 -23.96 -21.64
C SER A 270 -11.41 -23.02 -22.86
N ALA A 271 -10.77 -21.84 -22.68
CA ALA A 271 -10.59 -20.91 -23.79
C ALA A 271 -9.64 -21.45 -24.90
N SER A 272 -8.76 -22.38 -24.56
CA SER A 272 -7.82 -23.00 -25.51
C SER A 272 -8.48 -24.09 -26.39
N HIS A 273 -9.67 -24.59 -26.03
CA HIS A 273 -10.41 -25.61 -26.79
C HIS A 273 -11.34 -24.98 -27.85
N ASP A 274 -11.66 -23.69 -27.73
CA ASP A 274 -12.51 -22.96 -28.67
C ASP A 274 -11.73 -22.21 -29.77
N ALA A 275 -10.39 -22.32 -29.82
CA ALA A 275 -9.59 -21.80 -30.93
C ALA A 275 -9.60 -22.79 -32.11
N PRO A 276 -10.05 -22.40 -33.32
CA PRO A 276 -10.16 -23.28 -34.49
C PRO A 276 -8.81 -23.72 -35.02
#